data_7dc6ee5daa5aa41ee5e823556d444d81
#
_entry.id   7dc6ee5daa5aa41ee5e823556d444d81
#
_cell.length_a   1.000
_cell.length_b   1.000
_cell.length_c   1.000
_cell.angle_alpha   90.00
_cell.angle_beta   90.00
_cell.angle_gamma   90.00
#
_symmetry.space_group_name_H-M   'P 1'
#
loop_
_entity.id
_entity.type
_entity.pdbx_description
1 polymer ?
#
loop_
_entity_poly.entity_id
_entity_poly.type
_entity_poly.pdbx_seq_one_letter_code
_entity_poly.pdbx_strand_id
1 'polypeptide(L)'
;MSKPSKPTKPLINEAHYRDASSKTVHLVLGAICFIAGAAIMVIEISAFRLLAPVFGNTAYTWTALIGVILVAFSVGGFLGGWLADRKLAMDLIGWLLAGAAVLTFFIPALHEVFGDSLSNKGLIAGPVAISLLLFATPGVLLGAIAPASVRFYSLVNKDTHVGAAAGTISMLGSLGSFVGTFLSGFYLLSNFGVKSIFLGTATLLLLLSAGAFFLAKNTWKQQLPVWVSGLFAAYFGFTAKDKPADNVVWYRDSFYHRIEVSENGDGANKQRFLHLDSTVEGGIRVADGSLVLEYQRFWKLPLLRDGFELKRALFLGAGAFGMPCELSRMFPDATVDVVEIDPVVVEAGHKFFNLDKHPKVVPHAADARSYVRKSDQKWNLIFGDAYNGVRAIPAQLASREFFKQVRDHLAPDGVFLMNVITAVEGPKSELLAGMLATLRDVFPHVNAFPVRGGGSEAQNVILMASAEDWTPLITERTYGNGSWQSQLVQAWCPPNRLPSRGQIFTDDLNPVDAVIARALLE
;
A
#
# COMPACT_ATOMS: atom_id res chain seq x y z
N MET A 1 36.69 2.76 57.74
CA MET A 1 36.39 1.31 57.70
C MET A 1 34.97 1.15 57.17
N SER A 2 34.80 0.90 55.88
CA SER A 2 33.51 0.62 55.25
C SER A 2 33.10 -0.83 55.54
N LYS A 3 31.87 -1.03 56.01
CA LYS A 3 31.32 -2.37 56.22
C LYS A 3 31.32 -3.16 54.92
N PRO A 4 31.73 -4.45 54.91
CA PRO A 4 31.62 -5.26 53.71
C PRO A 4 30.16 -5.45 53.37
N SER A 5 29.80 -5.14 52.10
CA SER A 5 28.47 -5.41 51.56
C SER A 5 28.18 -6.92 51.63
N LYS A 6 27.02 -7.28 52.19
CA LYS A 6 26.55 -8.68 52.21
C LYS A 6 26.54 -9.20 50.76
N PRO A 7 27.06 -10.41 50.53
CA PRO A 7 26.96 -11.02 49.22
C PRO A 7 25.46 -11.17 48.87
N THR A 8 25.06 -10.49 47.82
CA THR A 8 23.72 -10.68 47.22
C THR A 8 23.64 -12.14 46.80
N LYS A 9 22.65 -12.87 47.32
CA LYS A 9 22.37 -14.25 46.86
C LYS A 9 22.28 -14.22 45.32
N PRO A 10 22.95 -15.17 44.63
CA PRO A 10 22.80 -15.26 43.19
C PRO A 10 21.33 -15.45 42.87
N LEU A 11 20.76 -14.50 42.16
CA LEU A 11 19.34 -14.46 41.73
C LEU A 11 18.99 -15.58 40.75
N ILE A 12 19.95 -16.41 40.38
CA ILE A 12 19.86 -17.46 39.36
C ILE A 12 20.30 -18.79 39.97
N ASN A 13 19.40 -19.77 39.98
CA ASN A 13 19.74 -21.14 40.27
C ASN A 13 20.43 -21.75 39.03
N GLU A 14 21.72 -21.52 38.89
CA GLU A 14 22.57 -21.97 37.77
C GLU A 14 22.49 -23.50 37.53
N ALA A 15 22.18 -24.26 38.58
CA ALA A 15 22.06 -25.71 38.51
C ALA A 15 20.90 -26.19 37.61
N HIS A 16 19.88 -25.35 37.43
CA HIS A 16 18.67 -25.71 36.68
C HIS A 16 18.91 -25.83 35.15
N TYR A 17 19.92 -25.15 34.63
CA TYR A 17 20.23 -25.13 33.19
C TYR A 17 21.43 -26.02 32.80
N ARG A 18 22.16 -26.56 33.78
CA ARG A 18 23.34 -27.40 33.52
C ARG A 18 23.01 -28.76 32.91
N ASP A 19 21.78 -29.26 33.07
CA ASP A 19 21.36 -30.58 32.56
C ASP A 19 20.78 -30.53 31.12
N ALA A 20 20.47 -29.37 30.58
CA ALA A 20 20.09 -29.25 29.16
C ALA A 20 21.36 -29.36 28.31
N SER A 21 21.44 -30.32 27.40
CA SER A 21 22.55 -30.41 26.46
C SER A 21 22.86 -29.04 25.88
N SER A 22 24.09 -28.55 26.06
CA SER A 22 24.54 -27.23 25.57
C SER A 22 24.12 -26.97 24.10
N LYS A 23 24.16 -28.01 23.25
CA LYS A 23 23.76 -27.94 21.85
C LYS A 23 22.26 -27.65 21.64
N THR A 24 21.37 -28.24 22.43
CA THR A 24 19.92 -28.03 22.33
C THR A 24 19.54 -26.59 22.72
N VAL A 25 20.15 -26.06 23.78
CA VAL A 25 19.93 -24.68 24.22
C VAL A 25 20.36 -23.68 23.15
N HIS A 26 21.54 -23.89 22.56
CA HIS A 26 22.02 -23.03 21.47
C HIS A 26 21.12 -23.07 20.24
N LEU A 27 20.65 -24.26 19.85
CA LEU A 27 19.76 -24.41 18.71
C LEU A 27 18.43 -23.70 18.93
N VAL A 28 17.80 -23.90 20.10
CA VAL A 28 16.51 -23.25 20.40
C VAL A 28 16.66 -21.73 20.54
N LEU A 29 17.69 -21.25 21.22
CA LEU A 29 17.94 -19.81 21.33
C LEU A 29 18.24 -19.19 19.97
N GLY A 30 19.02 -19.88 19.13
CA GLY A 30 19.27 -19.45 17.76
C GLY A 30 18.00 -19.38 16.92
N ALA A 31 17.12 -20.38 17.03
CA ALA A 31 15.83 -20.40 16.38
C ALA A 31 14.92 -19.26 16.88
N ILE A 32 14.90 -19.01 18.19
CA ILE A 32 14.14 -17.88 18.78
C ILE A 32 14.61 -16.54 18.18
N CYS A 33 15.91 -16.29 18.16
CA CYS A 33 16.44 -15.02 17.64
C CYS A 33 16.18 -14.86 16.14
N PHE A 34 16.37 -15.92 15.36
CA PHE A 34 16.12 -15.93 13.93
C PHE A 34 14.64 -15.69 13.62
N ILE A 35 13.75 -16.46 14.24
CA ILE A 35 12.31 -16.36 13.97
C ILE A 35 11.73 -15.07 14.54
N ALA A 36 12.19 -14.59 15.69
CA ALA A 36 11.78 -13.28 16.21
C ALA A 36 12.19 -12.15 15.25
N GLY A 37 13.42 -12.19 14.73
CA GLY A 37 13.84 -11.24 13.68
C GLY A 37 13.00 -11.31 12.42
N ALA A 38 12.67 -12.52 11.96
CA ALA A 38 11.78 -12.71 10.81
C ALA A 38 10.36 -12.19 11.09
N ALA A 39 9.79 -12.51 12.26
CA ALA A 39 8.46 -12.09 12.66
C ALA A 39 8.31 -10.56 12.72
N ILE A 40 9.33 -9.85 13.18
CA ILE A 40 9.40 -8.39 13.18
C ILE A 40 9.15 -7.84 11.78
N MET A 41 9.92 -8.30 10.80
CA MET A 41 9.82 -7.81 9.42
C MET A 41 8.52 -8.25 8.74
N VAL A 42 8.04 -9.46 9.04
CA VAL A 42 6.72 -9.91 8.55
C VAL A 42 5.61 -9.02 9.09
N ILE A 43 5.63 -8.68 10.38
CA ILE A 43 4.66 -7.77 11.00
C ILE A 43 4.76 -6.38 10.36
N GLU A 44 5.97 -5.82 10.20
CA GLU A 44 6.19 -4.48 9.67
C GLU A 44 5.68 -4.34 8.23
N ILE A 45 6.06 -5.25 7.33
CA ILE A 45 5.65 -5.20 5.94
C ILE A 45 4.14 -5.46 5.80
N SER A 46 3.59 -6.41 6.59
CA SER A 46 2.15 -6.69 6.59
C SER A 46 1.34 -5.56 7.24
N ALA A 47 1.91 -4.83 8.21
CA ALA A 47 1.28 -3.69 8.86
C ALA A 47 0.99 -2.57 7.86
N PHE A 48 1.93 -2.26 6.97
CA PHE A 48 1.70 -1.28 5.93
C PHE A 48 0.50 -1.69 5.04
N ARG A 49 0.46 -2.95 4.65
CA ARG A 49 -0.63 -3.50 3.85
C ARG A 49 -1.98 -3.50 4.58
N LEU A 50 -1.95 -3.65 5.92
CA LEU A 50 -3.15 -3.53 6.74
C LEU A 50 -3.67 -2.08 6.82
N LEU A 51 -2.76 -1.10 6.89
CA LEU A 51 -3.11 0.32 7.05
C LEU A 51 -3.47 0.98 5.71
N ALA A 52 -2.93 0.52 4.58
CA ALA A 52 -3.10 1.15 3.28
C ALA A 52 -4.57 1.36 2.85
N PRO A 53 -5.52 0.43 3.05
CA PRO A 53 -6.92 0.63 2.68
C PRO A 53 -7.58 1.81 3.38
N VAL A 54 -7.16 2.14 4.60
CA VAL A 54 -7.79 3.18 5.43
C VAL A 54 -7.02 4.50 5.37
N PHE A 55 -5.68 4.44 5.39
CA PHE A 55 -4.81 5.63 5.49
C PHE A 55 -4.12 5.98 4.17
N GLY A 56 -4.27 5.16 3.15
CA GLY A 56 -3.63 5.32 1.85
C GLY A 56 -2.19 4.80 1.81
N ASN A 57 -1.74 4.48 0.59
CA ASN A 57 -0.37 4.07 0.29
C ASN A 57 0.52 5.30 0.09
N THR A 58 0.80 6.03 1.17
CA THR A 58 1.54 7.29 1.13
C THR A 58 2.84 7.23 1.92
N ALA A 59 3.77 8.13 1.61
CA ALA A 59 5.01 8.30 2.38
C ALA A 59 4.74 8.58 3.87
N TYR A 60 3.63 9.24 4.20
CA TYR A 60 3.24 9.54 5.59
C TYR A 60 2.87 8.27 6.36
N THR A 61 2.10 7.37 5.75
CA THR A 61 1.74 6.08 6.36
C THR A 61 2.99 5.22 6.60
N TRP A 62 3.90 5.16 5.61
CA TRP A 62 5.18 4.48 5.74
C TRP A 62 6.04 5.07 6.85
N THR A 63 6.22 6.39 6.86
CA THR A 63 7.06 7.08 7.86
C THR A 63 6.51 6.90 9.27
N ALA A 64 5.20 7.02 9.45
CA ALA A 64 4.55 6.81 10.75
C ALA A 64 4.79 5.39 11.27
N LEU A 65 4.55 4.39 10.44
CA LEU A 65 4.73 2.98 10.79
C LEU A 65 6.18 2.65 11.14
N ILE A 66 7.12 2.97 10.26
CA ILE A 66 8.55 2.70 10.47
C ILE A 66 9.05 3.44 11.71
N GLY A 67 8.69 4.73 11.86
CA GLY A 67 9.10 5.53 13.02
C GLY A 67 8.62 4.93 14.34
N VAL A 68 7.35 4.53 14.43
CA VAL A 68 6.78 3.91 15.64
C VAL A 68 7.47 2.58 15.95
N ILE A 69 7.67 1.72 14.95
CA ILE A 69 8.32 0.42 15.13
C ILE A 69 9.77 0.57 15.58
N LEU A 70 10.54 1.48 14.98
CA LEU A 70 11.93 1.75 15.39
C LEU A 70 12.03 2.25 16.83
N VAL A 71 11.16 3.18 17.24
CA VAL A 71 11.10 3.64 18.63
C VAL A 71 10.70 2.49 19.56
N ALA A 72 9.71 1.69 19.19
CA ALA A 72 9.29 0.54 19.97
C ALA A 72 10.43 -0.46 20.18
N PHE A 73 11.22 -0.77 19.14
CA PHE A 73 12.39 -1.63 19.26
C PHE A 73 13.47 -1.04 20.15
N SER A 74 13.74 0.26 20.04
CA SER A 74 14.72 0.94 20.88
C SER A 74 14.34 0.87 22.35
N VAL A 75 13.07 1.16 22.65
CA VAL A 75 12.51 1.04 24.02
C VAL A 75 12.56 -0.43 24.49
N GLY A 76 12.17 -1.35 23.62
CA GLY A 76 12.23 -2.79 23.87
C GLY A 76 13.65 -3.28 24.18
N GLY A 77 14.61 -2.86 23.40
CA GLY A 77 16.04 -3.17 23.62
C GLY A 77 16.54 -2.72 24.99
N PHE A 78 16.21 -1.48 25.38
CA PHE A 78 16.55 -0.95 26.70
C PHE A 78 15.86 -1.75 27.83
N LEU A 79 14.54 -1.92 27.74
CA LEU A 79 13.76 -2.64 28.76
C LEU A 79 14.15 -4.11 28.84
N GLY A 80 14.44 -4.76 27.72
CA GLY A 80 14.87 -6.15 27.65
C GLY A 80 16.19 -6.37 28.37
N GLY A 81 17.17 -5.49 28.17
CA GLY A 81 18.43 -5.51 28.89
C GLY A 81 18.24 -5.33 30.41
N TRP A 82 17.47 -4.30 30.79
CA TRP A 82 17.20 -4.01 32.19
C TRP A 82 16.43 -5.15 32.90
N LEU A 83 15.49 -5.81 32.22
CA LEU A 83 14.75 -6.95 32.76
C LEU A 83 15.64 -8.20 32.85
N ALA A 84 16.49 -8.45 31.86
CA ALA A 84 17.38 -9.61 31.80
C ALA A 84 18.43 -9.62 32.92
N ASP A 85 18.81 -8.44 33.43
CA ASP A 85 19.70 -8.33 34.59
C ASP A 85 19.01 -8.68 35.93
N ARG A 86 17.68 -8.68 35.96
CA ARG A 86 16.87 -8.88 37.17
C ARG A 86 16.10 -10.18 37.24
N LYS A 87 15.82 -10.80 36.11
CA LYS A 87 15.00 -12.03 35.99
C LYS A 87 15.75 -13.12 35.21
N LEU A 88 15.36 -14.36 35.46
CA LEU A 88 15.85 -15.51 34.70
C LEU A 88 15.52 -15.37 33.21
N ALA A 89 16.55 -15.41 32.39
CA ALA A 89 16.47 -14.96 31.01
C ALA A 89 15.57 -15.83 30.12
N MET A 90 15.50 -17.15 30.29
CA MET A 90 14.68 -18.02 29.43
C MET A 90 13.18 -17.88 29.74
N ASP A 91 12.80 -17.77 31.01
CA ASP A 91 11.42 -17.46 31.42
C ASP A 91 10.98 -16.10 30.86
N LEU A 92 11.87 -15.12 30.95
CA LEU A 92 11.62 -13.79 30.42
C LEU A 92 11.37 -13.83 28.90
N ILE A 93 12.22 -14.54 28.14
CA ILE A 93 12.06 -14.72 26.70
C ILE A 93 10.70 -15.39 26.39
N GLY A 94 10.34 -16.43 27.15
CA GLY A 94 9.04 -17.08 27.00
C GLY A 94 7.84 -16.11 27.17
N TRP A 95 7.86 -15.27 28.22
CA TRP A 95 6.82 -14.29 28.46
C TRP A 95 6.80 -13.16 27.43
N LEU A 96 7.96 -12.69 26.96
CA LEU A 96 8.04 -11.68 25.90
C LEU A 96 7.44 -12.20 24.58
N LEU A 97 7.78 -13.44 24.19
CA LEU A 97 7.20 -14.08 23.00
C LEU A 97 5.70 -14.30 23.15
N ALA A 98 5.23 -14.77 24.31
CA ALA A 98 3.81 -14.97 24.57
C ALA A 98 3.00 -13.67 24.48
N GLY A 99 3.49 -12.61 25.13
CA GLY A 99 2.85 -11.29 25.08
C GLY A 99 2.82 -10.74 23.66
N ALA A 100 3.92 -10.83 22.92
CA ALA A 100 3.98 -10.42 21.52
C ALA A 100 2.99 -11.22 20.65
N ALA A 101 2.92 -12.55 20.84
CA ALA A 101 1.97 -13.40 20.13
C ALA A 101 0.51 -12.99 20.36
N VAL A 102 0.13 -12.86 21.63
CA VAL A 102 -1.26 -12.47 22.02
C VAL A 102 -1.63 -11.13 21.42
N LEU A 103 -0.76 -10.12 21.53
CA LEU A 103 -1.02 -8.80 20.96
C LEU A 103 -1.11 -8.84 19.44
N THR A 104 -0.24 -9.62 18.78
CA THR A 104 -0.26 -9.78 17.32
C THR A 104 -1.56 -10.45 16.84
N PHE A 105 -2.15 -11.38 17.59
CA PHE A 105 -3.47 -11.93 17.27
C PHE A 105 -4.58 -10.86 17.24
N PHE A 106 -4.48 -9.85 18.11
CA PHE A 106 -5.50 -8.81 18.20
C PHE A 106 -5.34 -7.69 17.17
N ILE A 107 -4.19 -7.58 16.48
CA ILE A 107 -3.94 -6.49 15.52
C ILE A 107 -5.06 -6.35 14.49
N PRO A 108 -5.49 -7.40 13.75
CA PRO A 108 -6.56 -7.26 12.77
C PRO A 108 -7.88 -6.78 13.37
N ALA A 109 -8.29 -7.33 14.51
CA ALA A 109 -9.55 -6.95 15.17
C ALA A 109 -9.51 -5.51 15.71
N LEU A 110 -8.40 -5.08 16.28
CA LEU A 110 -8.24 -3.69 16.73
C LEU A 110 -8.20 -2.70 15.55
N HIS A 111 -7.62 -3.11 14.42
CA HIS A 111 -7.67 -2.31 13.21
C HIS A 111 -9.10 -2.12 12.69
N GLU A 112 -9.93 -3.16 12.67
CA GLU A 112 -11.35 -3.06 12.27
C GLU A 112 -12.14 -2.11 13.19
N VAL A 113 -11.85 -2.10 14.48
CA VAL A 113 -12.57 -1.25 15.47
C VAL A 113 -12.13 0.21 15.40
N PHE A 114 -10.84 0.47 15.25
CA PHE A 114 -10.27 1.81 15.43
C PHE A 114 -9.81 2.47 14.12
N GLY A 115 -9.65 1.72 13.02
CA GLY A 115 -9.11 2.22 11.76
C GLY A 115 -9.88 3.42 11.23
N ASP A 116 -11.17 3.27 11.01
CA ASP A 116 -12.02 4.33 10.46
C ASP A 116 -12.11 5.56 11.39
N SER A 117 -12.20 5.33 12.69
CA SER A 117 -12.26 6.43 13.67
C SER A 117 -10.96 7.25 13.70
N LEU A 118 -9.81 6.60 13.52
CA LEU A 118 -8.52 7.27 13.51
C LEU A 118 -8.16 7.87 12.15
N SER A 119 -8.71 7.37 11.06
CA SER A 119 -8.50 7.97 9.73
C SER A 119 -9.00 9.41 9.65
N ASN A 120 -10.07 9.73 10.37
CA ASN A 120 -10.62 11.08 10.46
C ASN A 120 -9.71 12.10 11.18
N LYS A 121 -8.59 11.65 11.78
CA LYS A 121 -7.62 12.55 12.45
C LYS A 121 -6.57 13.13 11.50
N GLY A 122 -6.70 12.90 10.21
CA GLY A 122 -5.82 13.43 9.17
C GLY A 122 -4.62 12.54 8.86
N LEU A 123 -3.86 12.95 7.85
CA LEU A 123 -2.82 12.16 7.18
C LEU A 123 -1.58 11.84 8.01
N ILE A 124 -1.33 12.59 9.08
CA ILE A 124 -0.16 12.39 9.95
C ILE A 124 -0.60 11.78 11.27
N ALA A 125 -1.54 12.44 11.96
CA ALA A 125 -1.94 12.02 13.30
C ALA A 125 -2.68 10.66 13.29
N GLY A 126 -3.47 10.38 12.27
CA GLY A 126 -4.17 9.10 12.09
C GLY A 126 -3.21 7.91 11.99
N PRO A 127 -2.32 7.88 10.98
CA PRO A 127 -1.33 6.80 10.84
C PRO A 127 -0.42 6.62 12.06
N VAL A 128 0.01 7.73 12.70
CA VAL A 128 0.83 7.65 13.92
C VAL A 128 0.04 7.03 15.07
N ALA A 129 -1.21 7.48 15.29
CA ALA A 129 -2.04 6.98 16.37
C ALA A 129 -2.36 5.49 16.23
N ILE A 130 -2.76 5.05 15.04
CA ILE A 130 -3.06 3.64 14.79
C ILE A 130 -1.81 2.77 14.89
N SER A 131 -0.67 3.25 14.38
CA SER A 131 0.61 2.54 14.48
C SER A 131 1.05 2.38 15.93
N LEU A 132 0.91 3.42 16.76
CA LEU A 132 1.18 3.34 18.20
C LEU A 132 0.26 2.32 18.88
N LEU A 133 -1.03 2.35 18.58
CA LEU A 133 -2.01 1.46 19.17
C LEU A 133 -1.73 -0.01 18.85
N LEU A 134 -1.46 -0.32 17.58
CA LEU A 134 -1.36 -1.69 17.11
C LEU A 134 0.04 -2.29 17.25
N PHE A 135 1.10 -1.52 17.00
CA PHE A 135 2.44 -2.05 16.80
C PHE A 135 3.46 -1.65 17.87
N ALA A 136 3.20 -0.60 18.67
CA ALA A 136 4.19 -0.17 19.66
C ALA A 136 4.44 -1.25 20.71
N THR A 137 3.41 -1.79 21.33
CA THR A 137 3.57 -2.78 22.41
C THR A 137 4.14 -4.12 21.91
N PRO A 138 3.62 -4.73 20.82
CA PRO A 138 4.27 -5.92 20.23
C PRO A 138 5.73 -5.65 19.84
N GLY A 139 6.03 -4.49 19.27
CA GLY A 139 7.39 -4.07 18.89
C GLY A 139 8.34 -3.97 20.08
N VAL A 140 7.88 -3.39 21.19
CA VAL A 140 8.67 -3.34 22.45
C VAL A 140 8.99 -4.74 22.97
N LEU A 141 8.00 -5.63 22.96
CA LEU A 141 8.19 -7.00 23.44
C LEU A 141 9.17 -7.79 22.57
N LEU A 142 9.04 -7.68 21.24
CA LEU A 142 9.96 -8.33 20.30
C LEU A 142 11.36 -7.74 20.35
N GLY A 143 11.48 -6.40 20.48
CA GLY A 143 12.76 -5.73 20.64
C GLY A 143 13.52 -6.12 21.91
N ALA A 144 12.80 -6.53 22.97
CA ALA A 144 13.39 -6.98 24.22
C ALA A 144 14.02 -8.37 24.15
N ILE A 145 13.71 -9.17 23.11
CA ILE A 145 14.19 -10.57 23.00
C ILE A 145 15.70 -10.63 22.78
N ALA A 146 16.27 -9.78 21.93
CA ALA A 146 17.68 -9.81 21.60
C ALA A 146 18.59 -9.60 22.83
N PRO A 147 18.47 -8.52 23.63
CA PRO A 147 19.31 -8.34 24.81
C PRO A 147 19.08 -9.42 25.90
N ALA A 148 17.82 -9.89 26.05
CA ALA A 148 17.53 -11.02 26.95
C ALA A 148 18.26 -12.29 26.48
N SER A 149 18.30 -12.54 25.18
CA SER A 149 19.01 -13.68 24.57
C SER A 149 20.53 -13.57 24.73
N VAL A 150 21.10 -12.38 24.55
CA VAL A 150 22.54 -12.14 24.79
C VAL A 150 22.90 -12.47 26.24
N ARG A 151 22.09 -11.97 27.19
CA ARG A 151 22.32 -12.24 28.60
C ARG A 151 22.24 -13.73 28.93
N PHE A 152 21.22 -14.41 28.42
CA PHE A 152 21.07 -15.86 28.61
C PHE A 152 22.24 -16.66 27.99
N TYR A 153 22.62 -16.33 26.76
CA TYR A 153 23.73 -16.96 26.06
C TYR A 153 25.05 -16.84 26.85
N SER A 154 25.32 -15.64 27.40
CA SER A 154 26.50 -15.38 28.22
C SER A 154 26.51 -16.16 29.55
N LEU A 155 25.32 -16.45 30.13
CA LEU A 155 25.21 -17.23 31.36
C LEU A 155 25.42 -18.71 31.13
N VAL A 156 24.99 -19.25 29.99
CA VAL A 156 25.14 -20.68 29.64
C VAL A 156 26.57 -20.98 29.18
N ASN A 157 27.20 -20.05 28.48
CA ASN A 157 28.55 -20.20 27.92
C ASN A 157 29.56 -19.33 28.69
N LYS A 158 30.04 -19.82 29.84
CA LYS A 158 30.96 -19.07 30.73
C LYS A 158 32.27 -18.67 30.05
N ASP A 159 32.71 -19.42 29.04
CA ASP A 159 33.93 -19.15 28.28
C ASP A 159 33.73 -18.19 27.10
N THR A 160 32.51 -17.74 26.86
CA THR A 160 32.20 -16.84 25.73
C THR A 160 32.18 -15.39 26.18
N HIS A 161 33.01 -14.57 25.54
CA HIS A 161 32.98 -13.12 25.76
C HIS A 161 31.65 -12.52 25.36
N VAL A 162 31.16 -11.52 26.11
CA VAL A 162 29.87 -10.85 25.87
C VAL A 162 29.78 -10.30 24.44
N GLY A 163 30.87 -9.80 23.87
CA GLY A 163 30.92 -9.34 22.48
C GLY A 163 30.61 -10.44 21.46
N ALA A 164 31.16 -11.64 21.65
CA ALA A 164 30.89 -12.78 20.78
C ALA A 164 29.44 -13.28 20.91
N ALA A 165 28.89 -13.28 22.14
CA ALA A 165 27.48 -13.58 22.38
C ALA A 165 26.55 -12.57 21.66
N ALA A 166 26.82 -11.29 21.84
CA ALA A 166 26.07 -10.21 21.17
C ALA A 166 26.16 -10.31 19.65
N GLY A 167 27.36 -10.55 19.10
CA GLY A 167 27.57 -10.73 17.67
C GLY A 167 26.78 -11.91 17.10
N THR A 168 26.78 -13.06 17.77
CA THR A 168 26.03 -14.24 17.32
C THR A 168 24.51 -14.00 17.33
N ILE A 169 23.98 -13.44 18.41
CA ILE A 169 22.54 -13.15 18.53
C ILE A 169 22.11 -12.10 17.50
N SER A 170 22.90 -11.02 17.33
CA SER A 170 22.62 -9.99 16.32
C SER A 170 22.66 -10.56 14.91
N MET A 171 23.64 -11.40 14.58
CA MET A 171 23.73 -12.05 13.28
C MET A 171 22.48 -12.90 12.99
N LEU A 172 22.07 -13.74 13.94
CA LEU A 172 20.90 -14.59 13.77
C LEU A 172 19.61 -13.79 13.62
N GLY A 173 19.42 -12.74 14.43
CA GLY A 173 18.29 -11.82 14.32
C GLY A 173 18.26 -11.10 12.97
N SER A 174 19.39 -10.59 12.50
CA SER A 174 19.50 -9.91 11.20
C SER A 174 19.24 -10.84 10.02
N LEU A 175 19.76 -12.08 10.07
CA LEU A 175 19.46 -13.11 9.06
C LEU A 175 17.96 -13.45 9.06
N GLY A 176 17.34 -13.56 10.24
CA GLY A 176 15.90 -13.74 10.37
C GLY A 176 15.15 -12.57 9.74
N SER A 177 15.52 -11.34 10.06
CA SER A 177 14.92 -10.14 9.48
C SER A 177 15.06 -10.11 7.95
N PHE A 178 16.22 -10.45 7.43
CA PHE A 178 16.44 -10.57 5.99
C PHE A 178 15.47 -11.59 5.37
N VAL A 179 15.41 -12.80 5.90
CA VAL A 179 14.50 -13.84 5.39
C VAL A 179 13.03 -13.42 5.54
N GLY A 180 12.65 -12.83 6.67
CA GLY A 180 11.29 -12.33 6.92
C GLY A 180 10.86 -11.27 5.92
N THR A 181 11.76 -10.34 5.56
CA THR A 181 11.51 -9.30 4.57
C THR A 181 11.18 -9.90 3.20
N PHE A 182 12.05 -10.77 2.69
CA PHE A 182 11.84 -11.38 1.37
C PHE A 182 10.65 -12.33 1.36
N LEU A 183 10.48 -13.13 2.43
CA LEU A 183 9.35 -14.03 2.58
C LEU A 183 8.02 -13.25 2.59
N SER A 184 7.95 -12.16 3.34
CA SER A 184 6.75 -11.33 3.40
C SER A 184 6.47 -10.66 2.06
N GLY A 185 7.44 -9.97 1.48
CA GLY A 185 7.26 -9.19 0.27
C GLY A 185 6.99 -10.04 -0.97
N PHE A 186 7.70 -11.16 -1.16
CA PHE A 186 7.59 -11.92 -2.41
C PHE A 186 6.64 -13.13 -2.33
N TYR A 187 6.35 -13.63 -1.13
CA TYR A 187 5.55 -14.84 -1.01
C TYR A 187 4.29 -14.68 -0.15
N LEU A 188 4.41 -14.18 1.08
CA LEU A 188 3.26 -14.16 1.99
C LEU A 188 2.16 -13.21 1.51
N LEU A 189 2.49 -11.96 1.17
CA LEU A 189 1.51 -10.98 0.72
C LEU A 189 0.86 -11.32 -0.63
N SER A 190 1.55 -12.09 -1.47
CA SER A 190 1.01 -12.52 -2.77
C SER A 190 0.10 -13.75 -2.67
N ASN A 191 0.20 -14.54 -1.59
CA ASN A 191 -0.51 -15.82 -1.49
C ASN A 191 -1.49 -15.89 -0.31
N PHE A 192 -1.36 -15.00 0.67
CA PHE A 192 -2.19 -15.02 1.88
C PHE A 192 -2.76 -13.63 2.16
N GLY A 193 -4.00 -13.57 2.63
CA GLY A 193 -4.58 -12.33 3.15
C GLY A 193 -3.81 -11.83 4.37
N VAL A 194 -3.75 -10.51 4.54
CA VAL A 194 -2.99 -9.84 5.60
C VAL A 194 -3.35 -10.37 6.98
N LYS A 195 -4.61 -10.61 7.26
CA LYS A 195 -5.11 -11.21 8.51
C LYS A 195 -4.48 -12.58 8.78
N SER A 196 -4.44 -13.46 7.77
CA SER A 196 -3.84 -14.79 7.90
C SER A 196 -2.35 -14.72 8.20
N ILE A 197 -1.64 -13.73 7.68
CA ILE A 197 -0.22 -13.50 7.95
C ILE A 197 0.00 -13.12 9.42
N PHE A 198 -0.81 -12.20 9.98
CA PHE A 198 -0.72 -11.85 11.40
C PHE A 198 -1.04 -13.04 12.30
N LEU A 199 -2.10 -13.81 11.99
CA LEU A 199 -2.48 -14.99 12.77
C LEU A 199 -1.41 -16.10 12.71
N GLY A 200 -0.85 -16.35 11.53
CA GLY A 200 0.25 -17.30 11.33
C GLY A 200 1.51 -16.90 12.10
N THR A 201 1.88 -15.61 12.02
CA THR A 201 3.04 -15.07 12.76
C THR A 201 2.84 -15.17 14.26
N ALA A 202 1.67 -14.79 14.76
CA ALA A 202 1.32 -14.90 16.18
C ALA A 202 1.34 -16.36 16.66
N THR A 203 0.81 -17.28 15.85
CA THR A 203 0.87 -18.72 16.16
C THR A 203 2.32 -19.21 16.27
N LEU A 204 3.18 -18.81 15.35
CA LEU A 204 4.60 -19.17 15.38
C LEU A 204 5.30 -18.60 16.62
N LEU A 205 5.04 -17.35 16.99
CA LEU A 205 5.57 -16.74 18.21
C LEU A 205 5.09 -17.48 19.47
N LEU A 206 3.83 -17.92 19.50
CA LEU A 206 3.28 -18.69 20.62
C LEU A 206 3.96 -20.07 20.75
N LEU A 207 4.22 -20.75 19.63
CA LEU A 207 4.94 -22.02 19.61
C LEU A 207 6.39 -21.85 20.10
N LEU A 208 7.05 -20.76 19.72
CA LEU A 208 8.39 -20.44 20.24
C LEU A 208 8.38 -20.15 21.75
N SER A 209 7.34 -19.45 22.23
CA SER A 209 7.13 -19.22 23.67
C SER A 209 7.02 -20.55 24.44
N ALA A 210 6.27 -21.51 23.88
CA ALA A 210 6.18 -22.85 24.46
C ALA A 210 7.55 -23.55 24.55
N GLY A 211 8.33 -23.46 23.48
CA GLY A 211 9.71 -24.01 23.46
C GLY A 211 10.61 -23.36 24.51
N ALA A 212 10.52 -22.03 24.68
CA ALA A 212 11.26 -21.30 25.70
C ALA A 212 10.84 -21.74 27.13
N PHE A 213 9.55 -21.87 27.40
CA PHE A 213 9.06 -22.36 28.70
C PHE A 213 9.41 -23.82 28.98
N PHE A 214 9.41 -24.65 27.93
CA PHE A 214 9.86 -26.06 28.07
C PHE A 214 11.33 -26.14 28.51
N LEU A 215 12.19 -25.33 27.89
CA LEU A 215 13.61 -25.27 28.31
C LEU A 215 13.77 -24.64 29.71
N ALA A 216 12.93 -23.73 30.08
CA ALA A 216 12.93 -23.13 31.43
C ALA A 216 12.40 -24.07 32.50
N LYS A 217 11.97 -25.30 32.13
CA LYS A 217 11.36 -26.29 33.03
C LYS A 217 10.15 -25.73 33.82
N ASN A 218 9.43 -24.79 33.24
CA ASN A 218 8.22 -24.22 33.84
C ASN A 218 7.10 -25.25 33.91
N THR A 219 6.36 -25.24 35.00
CA THR A 219 5.19 -26.12 35.14
C THR A 219 4.07 -25.68 34.19
N TRP A 220 3.30 -26.64 33.70
CA TRP A 220 2.16 -26.37 32.84
C TRP A 220 1.15 -25.37 33.45
N LYS A 221 1.02 -25.35 34.80
CA LYS A 221 0.15 -24.40 35.51
C LYS A 221 0.59 -22.95 35.37
N GLN A 222 1.89 -22.70 35.29
CA GLN A 222 2.44 -21.36 35.08
C GLN A 222 2.25 -20.88 33.63
N GLN A 223 2.18 -21.82 32.68
CA GLN A 223 1.96 -21.55 31.27
C GLN A 223 0.47 -21.41 30.91
N LEU A 224 -0.44 -21.94 31.73
CA LEU A 224 -1.87 -21.98 31.45
C LEU A 224 -2.48 -20.64 31.04
N PRO A 225 -2.18 -19.49 31.70
CA PRO A 225 -2.74 -18.20 31.28
C PRO A 225 -2.34 -17.81 29.85
N VAL A 226 -1.10 -18.15 29.44
CA VAL A 226 -0.60 -17.89 28.07
C VAL A 226 -1.36 -18.72 27.05
N TRP A 227 -1.53 -20.02 27.32
CA TRP A 227 -2.26 -20.91 26.42
C TRP A 227 -3.73 -20.52 26.30
N VAL A 228 -4.38 -20.19 27.42
CA VAL A 228 -5.78 -19.74 27.43
C VAL A 228 -5.93 -18.44 26.64
N SER A 229 -5.07 -17.44 26.89
CA SER A 229 -5.13 -16.16 26.16
C SER A 229 -4.77 -16.32 24.68
N GLY A 230 -3.81 -17.17 24.35
CA GLY A 230 -3.43 -17.50 22.98
C GLY A 230 -4.55 -18.22 22.23
N LEU A 231 -5.18 -19.22 22.83
CA LEU A 231 -6.33 -19.93 22.26
C LEU A 231 -7.54 -19.01 22.07
N PHE A 232 -7.81 -18.15 23.06
CA PHE A 232 -8.86 -17.17 22.98
C PHE A 232 -8.62 -16.18 21.83
N ALA A 233 -7.41 -15.61 21.74
CA ALA A 233 -7.04 -14.69 20.68
C ALA A 233 -7.06 -15.37 19.30
N ALA A 234 -6.58 -16.61 19.22
CA ALA A 234 -6.66 -17.39 17.98
C ALA A 234 -8.12 -17.66 17.58
N TYR A 235 -8.98 -18.07 18.53
CA TYR A 235 -10.40 -18.29 18.26
C TYR A 235 -11.05 -17.02 17.68
N PHE A 236 -10.89 -15.87 18.32
CA PHE A 236 -11.42 -14.61 17.79
C PHE A 236 -10.79 -14.22 16.47
N GLY A 237 -9.46 -14.37 16.34
CA GLY A 237 -8.76 -14.07 15.10
C GLY A 237 -9.22 -14.92 13.92
N PHE A 238 -9.43 -16.23 14.11
CA PHE A 238 -9.87 -17.12 13.04
C PHE A 238 -11.40 -17.07 12.78
N THR A 239 -12.21 -16.71 13.79
CA THR A 239 -13.67 -16.62 13.64
C THR A 239 -14.16 -15.27 13.15
N ALA A 240 -13.40 -14.20 13.35
CA ALA A 240 -13.70 -12.91 12.77
C ALA A 240 -13.62 -13.05 11.23
N LYS A 241 -14.76 -13.25 10.60
CA LYS A 241 -14.85 -13.30 9.14
C LYS A 241 -14.73 -11.88 8.61
N ASP A 242 -13.80 -11.67 7.67
CA ASP A 242 -13.91 -10.55 6.74
C ASP A 242 -15.24 -10.77 5.99
N LYS A 243 -16.31 -10.13 6.45
CA LYS A 243 -17.52 -10.02 5.67
C LYS A 243 -17.37 -8.80 4.78
N PRO A 244 -17.14 -8.97 3.49
CA PRO A 244 -17.31 -7.86 2.57
C PRO A 244 -18.72 -7.29 2.70
N ALA A 245 -18.94 -6.05 2.32
CA ALA A 245 -20.27 -5.46 2.28
C ALA A 245 -21.21 -6.35 1.43
N ASP A 246 -22.50 -6.34 1.73
CA ASP A 246 -23.48 -7.24 1.09
C ASP A 246 -23.55 -7.09 -0.44
N ASN A 247 -23.11 -5.96 -0.98
CA ASN A 247 -23.05 -5.68 -2.42
C ASN A 247 -21.72 -6.09 -3.08
N VAL A 248 -20.74 -6.61 -2.33
CA VAL A 248 -19.48 -7.11 -2.90
C VAL A 248 -19.68 -8.52 -3.42
N VAL A 249 -19.54 -8.69 -4.73
CA VAL A 249 -19.72 -9.98 -5.42
C VAL A 249 -18.42 -10.77 -5.55
N TRP A 250 -17.28 -10.10 -5.43
CA TRP A 250 -15.97 -10.74 -5.46
C TRP A 250 -14.92 -9.84 -4.80
N TYR A 251 -13.95 -10.45 -4.13
CA TYR A 251 -12.78 -9.75 -3.61
C TYR A 251 -11.56 -10.66 -3.63
N ARG A 252 -10.38 -10.03 -3.72
CA ARG A 252 -9.08 -10.70 -3.65
C ARG A 252 -8.00 -9.74 -3.21
N ASP A 253 -7.16 -10.17 -2.28
CA ASP A 253 -5.94 -9.46 -1.95
C ASP A 253 -4.86 -9.77 -2.98
N SER A 254 -4.14 -8.74 -3.45
CA SER A 254 -2.98 -8.84 -4.30
C SER A 254 -1.72 -8.34 -3.57
N PHE A 255 -0.58 -8.34 -4.26
CA PHE A 255 0.62 -7.67 -3.76
C PHE A 255 0.43 -6.14 -3.61
N TYR A 256 -0.42 -5.54 -4.46
CA TYR A 256 -0.61 -4.09 -4.53
C TYR A 256 -1.80 -3.60 -3.71
N HIS A 257 -2.98 -4.20 -3.88
CA HIS A 257 -4.25 -3.73 -3.34
C HIS A 257 -5.15 -4.87 -2.86
N ARG A 258 -6.09 -4.55 -2.00
CA ARG A 258 -7.31 -5.32 -1.85
C ARG A 258 -8.25 -4.91 -2.98
N ILE A 259 -8.57 -5.85 -3.86
CA ILE A 259 -9.43 -5.62 -5.01
C ILE A 259 -10.81 -6.15 -4.67
N GLU A 260 -11.83 -5.31 -4.85
CA GLU A 260 -13.22 -5.68 -4.64
C GLU A 260 -14.06 -5.32 -5.87
N VAL A 261 -14.98 -6.20 -6.23
CA VAL A 261 -16.00 -5.94 -7.24
C VAL A 261 -17.34 -5.86 -6.55
N SER A 262 -17.99 -4.70 -6.63
CA SER A 262 -19.32 -4.49 -6.05
C SER A 262 -20.38 -4.27 -7.14
N GLU A 263 -21.64 -4.57 -6.79
CA GLU A 263 -22.79 -4.34 -7.65
C GLU A 263 -23.84 -3.52 -6.93
N ASN A 264 -24.37 -2.49 -7.61
CA ASN A 264 -25.41 -1.62 -7.09
C ASN A 264 -26.57 -1.51 -8.08
N GLY A 265 -27.80 -1.40 -7.56
CA GLY A 265 -29.01 -1.33 -8.37
C GLY A 265 -29.44 -2.67 -8.93
N ASP A 266 -30.59 -2.70 -9.62
CA ASP A 266 -31.22 -3.90 -10.14
C ASP A 266 -31.56 -3.79 -11.63
N GLY A 267 -31.74 -4.96 -12.27
CA GLY A 267 -32.17 -5.07 -13.65
C GLY A 267 -31.27 -4.31 -14.63
N ALA A 268 -31.86 -3.51 -15.52
CA ALA A 268 -31.13 -2.75 -16.53
C ALA A 268 -30.27 -1.62 -15.98
N ASN A 269 -30.56 -1.17 -14.75
CA ASN A 269 -29.79 -0.10 -14.09
C ASN A 269 -28.66 -0.62 -13.20
N LYS A 270 -28.44 -1.95 -13.16
CA LYS A 270 -27.37 -2.55 -12.38
C LYS A 270 -26.02 -2.04 -12.85
N GLN A 271 -25.24 -1.51 -11.91
CA GLN A 271 -23.88 -1.01 -12.10
C GLN A 271 -22.89 -1.90 -11.36
N ARG A 272 -21.73 -2.09 -11.92
CA ARG A 272 -20.64 -2.85 -11.34
C ARG A 272 -19.42 -1.94 -11.23
N PHE A 273 -18.80 -1.92 -10.04
CA PHE A 273 -17.66 -1.08 -9.71
C PHE A 273 -16.46 -1.93 -9.33
N LEU A 274 -15.29 -1.46 -9.71
CA LEU A 274 -14.01 -1.93 -9.23
C LEU A 274 -13.52 -1.00 -8.12
N HIS A 275 -13.16 -1.60 -7.00
CA HIS A 275 -12.53 -0.89 -5.88
C HIS A 275 -11.10 -1.40 -5.70
N LEU A 276 -10.18 -0.48 -5.47
CA LEU A 276 -8.85 -0.77 -4.98
C LEU A 276 -8.72 -0.15 -3.59
N ASP A 277 -8.57 -1.01 -2.59
CA ASP A 277 -8.67 -0.64 -1.18
C ASP A 277 -10.01 0.08 -0.89
N SER A 278 -10.00 1.36 -0.52
CA SER A 278 -11.21 2.14 -0.24
C SER A 278 -11.71 3.02 -1.39
N THR A 279 -11.05 2.97 -2.56
CA THR A 279 -11.35 3.86 -3.70
C THR A 279 -12.06 3.15 -4.84
N VAL A 280 -12.97 3.87 -5.50
CA VAL A 280 -13.62 3.41 -6.73
C VAL A 280 -12.75 3.81 -7.91
N GLU A 281 -12.17 2.85 -8.60
CA GLU A 281 -11.27 3.08 -9.73
C GLU A 281 -11.96 3.00 -11.09
N GLY A 282 -13.19 2.54 -11.12
CA GLY A 282 -13.94 2.46 -12.35
C GLY A 282 -15.25 1.72 -12.19
N GLY A 283 -16.10 1.77 -13.22
CA GLY A 283 -17.34 1.04 -13.22
C GLY A 283 -18.02 1.03 -14.58
N ILE A 284 -18.91 0.06 -14.74
CA ILE A 284 -19.73 -0.09 -15.95
C ILE A 284 -21.18 -0.41 -15.57
N ARG A 285 -22.12 -0.07 -16.46
CA ARG A 285 -23.45 -0.63 -16.41
C ARG A 285 -23.40 -2.08 -16.92
N VAL A 286 -23.97 -2.99 -16.17
CA VAL A 286 -23.85 -4.43 -16.48
C VAL A 286 -24.58 -4.79 -17.78
N ALA A 287 -25.69 -4.12 -18.08
CA ALA A 287 -26.55 -4.43 -19.24
C ALA A 287 -25.86 -4.19 -20.59
N ASP A 288 -25.09 -3.10 -20.73
CA ASP A 288 -24.56 -2.66 -22.02
C ASP A 288 -23.06 -2.32 -21.99
N GLY A 289 -22.42 -2.40 -20.82
CA GLY A 289 -21.01 -2.03 -20.64
C GLY A 289 -20.73 -0.52 -20.74
N SER A 290 -21.76 0.33 -20.66
CA SER A 290 -21.57 1.80 -20.71
C SER A 290 -20.89 2.32 -19.45
N LEU A 291 -20.14 3.44 -19.63
CA LEU A 291 -19.39 4.09 -18.56
C LEU A 291 -20.33 4.71 -17.52
N VAL A 292 -20.00 4.58 -16.24
CA VAL A 292 -20.80 5.13 -15.14
C VAL A 292 -20.16 6.34 -14.46
N LEU A 293 -18.83 6.49 -14.53
CA LEU A 293 -18.14 7.63 -13.97
C LEU A 293 -17.99 8.75 -15.00
N GLU A 294 -18.30 9.97 -14.58
CA GLU A 294 -18.40 11.12 -15.51
C GLU A 294 -17.09 11.44 -16.22
N TYR A 295 -15.95 11.37 -15.52
CA TYR A 295 -14.65 11.70 -16.10
C TYR A 295 -14.23 10.74 -17.21
N GLN A 296 -14.68 9.51 -17.17
CA GLN A 296 -14.30 8.48 -18.13
C GLN A 296 -14.68 8.84 -19.56
N ARG A 297 -15.75 9.62 -19.77
CA ARG A 297 -16.17 10.04 -21.12
C ARG A 297 -15.15 10.93 -21.84
N PHE A 298 -14.22 11.54 -21.10
CA PHE A 298 -13.25 12.50 -21.66
C PHE A 298 -12.15 11.84 -22.52
N TRP A 299 -12.02 10.51 -22.53
CA TRP A 299 -11.17 9.84 -23.50
C TRP A 299 -11.54 10.18 -24.96
N LYS A 300 -12.78 10.66 -25.19
CA LYS A 300 -13.31 11.06 -26.50
C LYS A 300 -12.85 12.44 -26.96
N LEU A 301 -12.10 13.20 -26.16
CA LEU A 301 -11.62 14.55 -26.54
C LEU A 301 -10.92 14.57 -27.91
N PRO A 302 -10.07 13.61 -28.29
CA PRO A 302 -9.47 13.60 -29.61
C PRO A 302 -10.47 13.48 -30.76
N LEU A 303 -11.66 12.94 -30.51
CA LEU A 303 -12.74 12.80 -31.50
C LEU A 303 -13.47 14.12 -31.81
N LEU A 304 -13.12 15.22 -31.13
CA LEU A 304 -13.56 16.55 -31.52
C LEU A 304 -12.99 16.98 -32.88
N ARG A 305 -11.87 16.38 -33.30
CA ARG A 305 -11.28 16.59 -34.63
C ARG A 305 -11.92 15.63 -35.63
N ASP A 306 -12.51 16.18 -36.68
CA ASP A 306 -13.02 15.38 -37.78
C ASP A 306 -11.87 14.63 -38.47
N GLY A 307 -12.08 13.34 -38.72
CA GLY A 307 -11.07 12.51 -39.36
C GLY A 307 -9.90 12.11 -38.44
N PHE A 308 -10.00 12.30 -37.12
CA PHE A 308 -8.99 11.77 -36.20
C PHE A 308 -8.90 10.25 -36.34
N GLU A 309 -7.77 9.77 -36.83
CA GLU A 309 -7.53 8.34 -37.03
C GLU A 309 -7.03 7.68 -35.75
N LEU A 310 -7.89 6.93 -35.10
CA LEU A 310 -7.54 6.16 -33.91
C LEU A 310 -7.13 4.74 -34.33
N LYS A 311 -5.85 4.52 -34.58
CA LYS A 311 -5.28 3.20 -34.93
C LYS A 311 -4.78 2.46 -33.72
N ARG A 312 -4.21 3.18 -32.78
CA ARG A 312 -3.65 2.61 -31.57
C ARG A 312 -3.83 3.54 -30.36
N ALA A 313 -4.33 2.99 -29.27
CA ALA A 313 -4.46 3.69 -28.00
C ALA A 313 -3.70 2.96 -26.88
N LEU A 314 -3.24 3.72 -25.89
CA LEU A 314 -2.61 3.20 -24.68
C LEU A 314 -3.32 3.79 -23.46
N PHE A 315 -3.74 2.90 -22.55
CA PHE A 315 -4.23 3.28 -21.24
C PHE A 315 -3.20 2.88 -20.18
N LEU A 316 -2.79 3.84 -19.36
CA LEU A 316 -1.90 3.64 -18.23
C LEU A 316 -2.75 3.60 -16.95
N GLY A 317 -2.99 2.42 -16.44
CA GLY A 317 -4.03 2.07 -15.49
C GLY A 317 -5.26 1.50 -16.20
N ALA A 318 -5.75 0.38 -15.69
CA ALA A 318 -6.90 -0.33 -16.30
C ALA A 318 -8.24 0.15 -15.73
N GLY A 319 -8.27 0.52 -14.46
CA GLY A 319 -9.52 0.69 -13.75
C GLY A 319 -10.43 -0.53 -13.98
N ALA A 320 -11.70 -0.30 -14.24
CA ALA A 320 -12.67 -1.34 -14.58
C ALA A 320 -12.67 -1.72 -16.08
N PHE A 321 -11.63 -1.44 -16.84
CA PHE A 321 -11.55 -1.64 -18.31
C PHE A 321 -12.65 -0.95 -19.12
N GLY A 322 -13.45 -0.09 -18.51
CA GLY A 322 -14.62 0.53 -19.16
C GLY A 322 -14.23 1.37 -20.37
N MET A 323 -13.26 2.30 -20.22
CA MET A 323 -12.80 3.16 -21.31
C MET A 323 -12.14 2.37 -22.46
N PRO A 324 -11.19 1.46 -22.21
CA PRO A 324 -10.61 0.62 -23.26
C PRO A 324 -11.65 -0.20 -24.03
N CYS A 325 -12.61 -0.81 -23.34
CA CYS A 325 -13.67 -1.60 -23.97
C CYS A 325 -14.64 -0.73 -24.79
N GLU A 326 -15.01 0.46 -24.30
CA GLU A 326 -15.85 1.38 -25.07
C GLU A 326 -15.13 1.85 -26.33
N LEU A 327 -13.83 2.18 -26.24
CA LEU A 327 -13.02 2.57 -27.38
C LEU A 327 -12.96 1.45 -28.42
N SER A 328 -12.65 0.23 -28.00
CA SER A 328 -12.60 -0.95 -28.90
C SER A 328 -13.93 -1.22 -29.59
N ARG A 329 -15.07 -0.95 -28.93
CA ARG A 329 -16.40 -1.09 -29.52
C ARG A 329 -16.66 0.00 -30.59
N MET A 330 -16.18 1.24 -30.35
CA MET A 330 -16.34 2.35 -31.31
C MET A 330 -15.37 2.26 -32.48
N PHE A 331 -14.19 1.69 -32.27
CA PHE A 331 -13.12 1.56 -33.25
C PHE A 331 -12.63 0.10 -33.28
N PRO A 332 -13.36 -0.82 -33.95
CA PRO A 332 -13.08 -2.27 -33.93
C PRO A 332 -11.70 -2.64 -34.52
N ASP A 333 -11.17 -1.78 -35.42
CA ASP A 333 -9.86 -2.01 -36.04
C ASP A 333 -8.69 -1.49 -35.19
N ALA A 334 -8.96 -0.64 -34.21
CA ALA A 334 -7.94 -0.08 -33.35
C ALA A 334 -7.41 -1.10 -32.34
N THR A 335 -6.10 -1.13 -32.14
CA THR A 335 -5.48 -1.86 -31.04
C THR A 335 -5.45 -0.98 -29.80
N VAL A 336 -5.87 -1.54 -28.65
CA VAL A 336 -5.93 -0.83 -27.37
C VAL A 336 -5.03 -1.54 -26.39
N ASP A 337 -3.85 -1.00 -26.15
CA ASP A 337 -2.93 -1.48 -25.12
C ASP A 337 -3.39 -0.93 -23.76
N VAL A 338 -3.46 -1.79 -22.73
CA VAL A 338 -3.79 -1.40 -21.36
C VAL A 338 -2.70 -1.89 -20.44
N VAL A 339 -2.00 -0.99 -19.78
CA VAL A 339 -0.92 -1.34 -18.84
C VAL A 339 -1.43 -1.20 -17.43
N GLU A 340 -1.48 -2.33 -16.75
CA GLU A 340 -1.93 -2.44 -15.35
C GLU A 340 -0.85 -3.15 -14.54
N ILE A 341 -0.48 -2.56 -13.40
CA ILE A 341 0.58 -3.14 -12.58
C ILE A 341 0.11 -4.39 -11.83
N ASP A 342 -1.18 -4.46 -11.52
CA ASP A 342 -1.76 -5.53 -10.72
C ASP A 342 -2.43 -6.60 -11.60
N PRO A 343 -1.85 -7.82 -11.71
CA PRO A 343 -2.43 -8.88 -12.51
C PRO A 343 -3.81 -9.34 -12.01
N VAL A 344 -4.15 -9.08 -10.74
CA VAL A 344 -5.48 -9.43 -10.19
C VAL A 344 -6.55 -8.46 -10.69
N VAL A 345 -6.20 -7.20 -10.98
CA VAL A 345 -7.10 -6.27 -11.67
C VAL A 345 -7.38 -6.75 -13.10
N VAL A 346 -6.37 -7.25 -13.80
CA VAL A 346 -6.56 -7.86 -15.13
C VAL A 346 -7.49 -9.08 -15.06
N GLU A 347 -7.32 -9.94 -14.06
CA GLU A 347 -8.24 -11.07 -13.80
C GLU A 347 -9.68 -10.59 -13.57
N ALA A 348 -9.86 -9.53 -12.79
CA ALA A 348 -11.19 -8.93 -12.57
C ALA A 348 -11.78 -8.38 -13.88
N GLY A 349 -10.95 -7.79 -14.75
CA GLY A 349 -11.31 -7.34 -16.09
C GLY A 349 -11.95 -8.45 -16.93
N HIS A 350 -11.30 -9.61 -16.98
CA HIS A 350 -11.80 -10.79 -17.67
C HIS A 350 -13.10 -11.32 -17.07
N LYS A 351 -13.16 -11.47 -15.74
CA LYS A 351 -14.31 -12.09 -15.06
C LYS A 351 -15.54 -11.20 -14.99
N PHE A 352 -15.36 -9.88 -14.84
CA PHE A 352 -16.45 -8.98 -14.45
C PHE A 352 -16.67 -7.80 -15.38
N PHE A 353 -15.66 -7.37 -16.12
CA PHE A 353 -15.70 -6.12 -16.90
C PHE A 353 -15.65 -6.32 -18.42
N ASN A 354 -16.13 -7.48 -18.89
CA ASN A 354 -16.33 -7.82 -20.31
C ASN A 354 -15.06 -7.80 -21.16
N LEU A 355 -13.86 -7.86 -20.59
CA LEU A 355 -12.59 -7.78 -21.32
C LEU A 355 -12.51 -8.86 -22.43
N ASP A 356 -12.96 -10.08 -22.18
CA ASP A 356 -12.98 -11.19 -23.15
C ASP A 356 -13.82 -10.92 -24.41
N LYS A 357 -14.76 -9.98 -24.34
CA LYS A 357 -15.59 -9.59 -25.50
C LYS A 357 -14.88 -8.62 -26.44
N HIS A 358 -13.69 -8.13 -26.04
CA HIS A 358 -12.94 -7.11 -26.75
C HIS A 358 -11.50 -7.58 -27.06
N PRO A 359 -11.31 -8.47 -28.06
CA PRO A 359 -10.00 -9.10 -28.34
C PRO A 359 -8.92 -8.12 -28.80
N LYS A 360 -9.31 -6.89 -29.18
CA LYS A 360 -8.37 -5.80 -29.52
C LYS A 360 -7.89 -4.99 -28.31
N VAL A 361 -8.47 -5.23 -27.13
CA VAL A 361 -7.98 -4.69 -25.85
C VAL A 361 -6.96 -5.69 -25.29
N VAL A 362 -5.70 -5.28 -25.26
CA VAL A 362 -4.58 -6.14 -24.89
C VAL A 362 -4.03 -5.68 -23.54
N PRO A 363 -4.31 -6.42 -22.46
CA PRO A 363 -3.77 -6.08 -21.14
C PRO A 363 -2.31 -6.51 -21.01
N HIS A 364 -1.50 -5.66 -20.39
CA HIS A 364 -0.10 -5.89 -20.05
C HIS A 364 0.09 -5.73 -18.54
N ALA A 365 0.41 -6.82 -17.84
CA ALA A 365 0.75 -6.77 -16.42
C ALA A 365 2.18 -6.22 -16.25
N ALA A 366 2.31 -4.90 -16.11
CA ALA A 366 3.61 -4.21 -16.09
C ALA A 366 3.53 -2.83 -15.41
N ASP A 367 4.69 -2.32 -14.96
CA ASP A 367 4.83 -0.92 -14.58
C ASP A 367 4.68 -0.01 -15.80
N ALA A 368 3.80 0.98 -15.70
CA ALA A 368 3.42 1.87 -16.80
C ALA A 368 4.62 2.61 -17.42
N ARG A 369 5.50 3.16 -16.58
CA ARG A 369 6.68 3.89 -17.05
C ARG A 369 7.69 2.97 -17.74
N SER A 370 7.92 1.80 -17.16
CA SER A 370 8.80 0.79 -17.76
C SER A 370 8.28 0.29 -19.10
N TYR A 371 6.96 0.14 -19.23
CA TYR A 371 6.32 -0.29 -20.46
C TYR A 371 6.50 0.77 -21.56
N VAL A 372 6.16 2.03 -21.30
CA VAL A 372 6.35 3.14 -22.25
C VAL A 372 7.81 3.22 -22.69
N ARG A 373 8.75 3.22 -21.74
CA ARG A 373 10.20 3.34 -22.04
C ARG A 373 10.76 2.23 -22.93
N LYS A 374 10.22 1.00 -22.79
CA LYS A 374 10.71 -0.18 -23.52
C LYS A 374 9.99 -0.41 -24.84
N SER A 375 8.93 0.32 -25.10
CA SER A 375 8.11 0.15 -26.30
C SER A 375 8.72 0.89 -27.49
N ASP A 376 8.64 0.30 -28.67
CA ASP A 376 8.92 0.97 -29.94
C ASP A 376 7.65 1.49 -30.62
N GLN A 377 6.50 1.36 -29.94
CA GLN A 377 5.20 1.73 -30.51
C GLN A 377 4.94 3.23 -30.41
N LYS A 378 4.10 3.73 -31.33
CA LYS A 378 3.51 5.06 -31.29
C LYS A 378 2.00 4.93 -31.15
N TRP A 379 1.41 5.81 -30.31
CA TRP A 379 -0.03 5.81 -30.05
C TRP A 379 -0.66 7.13 -30.48
N ASN A 380 -1.87 7.05 -31.05
CA ASN A 380 -2.67 8.24 -31.37
C ASN A 380 -3.31 8.83 -30.09
N LEU A 381 -3.59 7.97 -29.10
CA LEU A 381 -4.09 8.36 -27.80
C LEU A 381 -3.28 7.64 -26.70
N ILE A 382 -2.76 8.41 -25.75
CA ILE A 382 -2.28 7.87 -24.48
C ILE A 382 -3.16 8.48 -23.36
N PHE A 383 -3.77 7.63 -22.54
CA PHE A 383 -4.59 8.07 -21.40
C PHE A 383 -3.96 7.61 -20.09
N GLY A 384 -3.53 8.56 -19.25
CA GLY A 384 -2.96 8.31 -17.92
C GLY A 384 -4.04 8.35 -16.85
N ASP A 385 -4.30 7.21 -16.21
CA ASP A 385 -5.28 7.05 -15.13
C ASP A 385 -4.78 6.04 -14.09
N ALA A 386 -3.51 6.16 -13.71
CA ALA A 386 -2.88 5.27 -12.74
C ALA A 386 -2.76 5.95 -11.37
N TYR A 387 -3.33 5.32 -10.35
CA TYR A 387 -3.35 5.80 -8.98
C TYR A 387 -2.84 4.75 -7.99
N ASN A 388 -2.20 5.21 -6.90
CA ASN A 388 -1.80 4.39 -5.77
C ASN A 388 -2.69 4.69 -4.55
N GLY A 389 -3.93 4.16 -4.54
CA GLY A 389 -4.88 4.45 -3.46
C GLY A 389 -5.47 5.86 -3.51
N VAL A 390 -5.91 6.40 -2.37
CA VAL A 390 -6.70 7.63 -2.30
C VAL A 390 -5.97 8.83 -2.92
N ARG A 391 -6.31 9.17 -4.17
CA ARG A 391 -5.84 10.36 -4.92
C ARG A 391 -4.33 10.44 -5.16
N ALA A 392 -3.55 9.40 -4.83
CA ALA A 392 -2.10 9.43 -4.96
C ALA A 392 -1.68 9.05 -6.39
N ILE A 393 -1.18 10.01 -7.16
CA ILE A 393 -0.55 9.74 -8.45
C ILE A 393 0.88 9.24 -8.17
N PRO A 394 1.31 8.08 -8.73
CA PRO A 394 2.69 7.64 -8.58
C PRO A 394 3.68 8.71 -9.06
N ALA A 395 4.61 9.12 -8.19
CA ALA A 395 5.53 10.21 -8.48
C ALA A 395 6.29 10.01 -9.81
N GLN A 396 6.65 8.76 -10.13
CA GLN A 396 7.33 8.41 -11.37
C GLN A 396 6.47 8.59 -12.63
N LEU A 397 5.15 8.77 -12.50
CA LEU A 397 4.20 9.05 -13.59
C LEU A 397 3.77 10.52 -13.64
N ALA A 398 4.33 11.38 -12.78
CA ALA A 398 4.04 12.80 -12.68
C ALA A 398 5.28 13.68 -12.90
N SER A 399 6.34 13.16 -13.51
CA SER A 399 7.58 13.90 -13.74
C SER A 399 7.75 14.36 -15.17
N ARG A 400 8.53 15.42 -15.36
CA ARG A 400 8.93 15.96 -16.66
C ARG A 400 9.57 14.87 -17.54
N GLU A 401 10.40 14.05 -16.96
CA GLU A 401 11.11 12.95 -17.66
C GLU A 401 10.12 11.91 -18.18
N PHE A 402 9.10 11.58 -17.39
CA PHE A 402 8.04 10.69 -17.85
C PHE A 402 7.20 11.31 -18.97
N PHE A 403 6.81 12.58 -18.85
CA PHE A 403 6.05 13.25 -19.91
C PHE A 403 6.84 13.40 -21.21
N LYS A 404 8.17 13.55 -21.16
CA LYS A 404 9.02 13.46 -22.37
C LYS A 404 8.93 12.07 -23.00
N GLN A 405 9.00 10.99 -22.21
CA GLN A 405 8.81 9.64 -22.72
C GLN A 405 7.43 9.47 -23.38
N VAL A 406 6.37 9.96 -22.73
CA VAL A 406 5.01 9.94 -23.30
C VAL A 406 4.97 10.69 -24.64
N ARG A 407 5.46 11.93 -24.69
CA ARG A 407 5.52 12.73 -25.93
C ARG A 407 6.27 12.00 -27.05
N ASP A 408 7.40 11.41 -26.72
CA ASP A 408 8.25 10.70 -27.69
C ASP A 408 7.59 9.42 -28.23
N HIS A 409 6.53 8.92 -27.58
CA HIS A 409 5.73 7.76 -28.01
C HIS A 409 4.34 8.13 -28.56
N LEU A 410 4.01 9.42 -28.66
CA LEU A 410 2.84 9.84 -29.40
C LEU A 410 3.09 9.74 -30.92
N ALA A 411 2.05 9.39 -31.68
CA ALA A 411 2.00 9.60 -33.12
C ALA A 411 2.05 11.12 -33.43
N PRO A 412 2.36 11.54 -34.65
CA PRO A 412 2.47 12.97 -34.98
C PRO A 412 1.25 13.81 -34.62
N ASP A 413 0.05 13.27 -34.77
CA ASP A 413 -1.25 13.86 -34.43
C ASP A 413 -1.78 13.37 -33.06
N GLY A 414 -0.95 12.66 -32.32
CA GLY A 414 -1.33 12.00 -31.08
C GLY A 414 -1.59 12.96 -29.91
N VAL A 415 -2.44 12.51 -29.01
CA VAL A 415 -2.88 13.28 -27.83
C VAL A 415 -2.59 12.49 -26.56
N PHE A 416 -2.04 13.17 -25.57
CA PHE A 416 -1.95 12.69 -24.19
C PHE A 416 -3.08 13.26 -23.36
N LEU A 417 -3.84 12.41 -22.73
CA LEU A 417 -4.84 12.75 -21.72
C LEU A 417 -4.41 12.22 -20.37
N MET A 418 -4.63 12.98 -19.31
CA MET A 418 -4.33 12.54 -17.95
C MET A 418 -5.43 12.95 -16.99
N ASN A 419 -5.93 12.02 -16.21
CA ASN A 419 -6.83 12.28 -15.11
C ASN A 419 -6.04 12.73 -13.88
N VAL A 420 -6.41 13.86 -13.28
CA VAL A 420 -5.81 14.38 -12.04
C VAL A 420 -6.93 14.76 -11.07
N ILE A 421 -6.91 14.19 -9.86
CA ILE A 421 -7.89 14.51 -8.83
C ILE A 421 -7.37 15.68 -8.00
N THR A 422 -7.93 16.89 -8.22
CA THR A 422 -7.43 18.14 -7.63
C THR A 422 -8.51 19.21 -7.62
N ALA A 423 -8.32 20.28 -6.84
CA ALA A 423 -9.10 21.49 -6.99
C ALA A 423 -8.57 22.32 -8.18
N VAL A 424 -9.41 23.20 -8.72
CA VAL A 424 -9.05 24.12 -9.81
C VAL A 424 -8.54 25.46 -9.25
N GLU A 425 -9.11 25.90 -8.13
CA GLU A 425 -8.88 27.20 -7.50
C GLU A 425 -8.50 27.02 -6.01
N GLY A 426 -7.85 28.03 -5.44
CA GLY A 426 -7.49 28.06 -4.03
C GLY A 426 -6.25 27.22 -3.66
N PRO A 427 -5.96 27.08 -2.36
CA PRO A 427 -4.76 26.37 -1.88
C PRO A 427 -4.68 24.92 -2.36
N LYS A 428 -5.80 24.24 -2.43
CA LYS A 428 -5.89 22.83 -2.88
C LYS A 428 -5.61 22.61 -4.37
N SER A 429 -5.38 23.70 -5.14
CA SER A 429 -5.02 23.62 -6.58
C SER A 429 -3.50 23.49 -6.83
N GLU A 430 -2.68 23.36 -5.80
CA GLU A 430 -1.23 23.27 -5.93
C GLU A 430 -0.79 22.10 -6.82
N LEU A 431 -1.48 20.95 -6.71
CA LEU A 431 -1.23 19.79 -7.58
C LEU A 431 -1.49 20.13 -9.05
N LEU A 432 -2.62 20.78 -9.34
CA LEU A 432 -2.94 21.22 -10.70
C LEU A 432 -1.88 22.18 -11.24
N ALA A 433 -1.43 23.13 -10.41
CA ALA A 433 -0.39 24.07 -10.77
C ALA A 433 0.93 23.40 -11.16
N GLY A 434 1.38 22.43 -10.36
CA GLY A 434 2.59 21.64 -10.63
C GLY A 434 2.45 20.79 -11.89
N MET A 435 1.33 20.09 -12.05
CA MET A 435 1.07 19.25 -13.22
C MET A 435 1.02 20.08 -14.51
N LEU A 436 0.32 21.22 -14.50
CA LEU A 436 0.28 22.15 -15.64
C LEU A 436 1.66 22.71 -15.98
N ALA A 437 2.44 23.13 -14.98
CA ALA A 437 3.81 23.62 -15.20
C ALA A 437 4.69 22.54 -15.81
N THR A 438 4.60 21.30 -15.31
CA THR A 438 5.40 20.17 -15.79
C THR A 438 5.01 19.74 -17.21
N LEU A 439 3.71 19.70 -17.52
CA LEU A 439 3.24 19.38 -18.87
C LEU A 439 3.62 20.46 -19.89
N ARG A 440 3.48 21.75 -19.52
CA ARG A 440 3.85 22.89 -20.38
C ARG A 440 5.34 23.00 -20.66
N ASP A 441 6.20 22.43 -19.82
CA ASP A 441 7.64 22.33 -20.08
C ASP A 441 7.96 21.29 -21.16
N VAL A 442 7.03 20.37 -21.45
CA VAL A 442 7.21 19.27 -22.41
C VAL A 442 6.37 19.43 -23.67
N PHE A 443 5.13 19.89 -23.53
CA PHE A 443 4.16 20.03 -24.62
C PHE A 443 3.86 21.49 -24.91
N PRO A 444 3.79 21.88 -26.20
CA PRO A 444 3.46 23.28 -26.56
C PRO A 444 2.02 23.66 -26.22
N HIS A 445 1.09 22.71 -26.23
CA HIS A 445 -0.33 22.97 -25.97
C HIS A 445 -0.85 22.08 -24.87
N VAL A 446 -1.41 22.71 -23.80
CA VAL A 446 -2.00 22.03 -22.65
C VAL A 446 -3.32 22.67 -22.30
N ASN A 447 -4.39 21.89 -22.37
CA ASN A 447 -5.74 22.25 -21.99
C ASN A 447 -6.21 21.49 -20.75
N ALA A 448 -7.13 22.06 -19.98
CA ALA A 448 -7.68 21.44 -18.78
C ALA A 448 -9.21 21.42 -18.82
N PHE A 449 -9.78 20.30 -18.37
CA PHE A 449 -11.23 20.05 -18.36
C PHE A 449 -11.65 19.56 -16.96
N PRO A 450 -11.98 20.46 -16.03
CA PRO A 450 -12.59 20.09 -14.76
C PRO A 450 -13.98 19.49 -14.99
N VAL A 451 -14.20 18.27 -14.53
CA VAL A 451 -15.43 17.50 -14.81
C VAL A 451 -16.68 18.15 -14.21
N ARG A 452 -16.52 18.82 -13.06
CA ARG A 452 -17.61 19.53 -12.35
C ARG A 452 -17.50 21.05 -12.42
N GLY A 453 -16.70 21.57 -13.37
CA GLY A 453 -16.44 23.00 -13.50
C GLY A 453 -15.33 23.50 -12.57
N GLY A 454 -15.20 24.85 -12.41
CA GLY A 454 -14.23 25.47 -11.49
C GLY A 454 -14.61 25.28 -10.02
N GLY A 455 -13.65 25.54 -9.11
CA GLY A 455 -13.90 25.56 -7.67
C GLY A 455 -12.73 25.05 -6.82
N SER A 456 -12.90 25.19 -5.51
CA SER A 456 -11.91 24.82 -4.49
C SER A 456 -12.01 23.36 -4.00
N GLU A 457 -13.04 22.63 -4.44
CA GLU A 457 -13.20 21.22 -4.09
C GLU A 457 -12.45 20.31 -5.06
N ALA A 458 -11.87 19.24 -4.53
CA ALA A 458 -11.17 18.25 -5.33
C ALA A 458 -12.16 17.49 -6.24
N GLN A 459 -11.80 17.39 -7.51
CA GLN A 459 -12.56 16.73 -8.56
C GLN A 459 -11.62 16.13 -9.61
N ASN A 460 -12.14 15.30 -10.50
CA ASN A 460 -11.40 14.88 -11.67
C ASN A 460 -11.19 16.09 -12.60
N VAL A 461 -9.96 16.34 -12.99
CA VAL A 461 -9.55 17.32 -14.00
C VAL A 461 -8.80 16.57 -15.07
N ILE A 462 -9.32 16.57 -16.30
CA ILE A 462 -8.62 15.94 -17.41
C ILE A 462 -7.68 16.97 -18.05
N LEU A 463 -6.40 16.67 -18.03
CA LEU A 463 -5.38 17.44 -18.72
C LEU A 463 -5.16 16.83 -20.10
N MET A 464 -5.19 17.68 -21.13
CA MET A 464 -4.95 17.30 -22.53
C MET A 464 -3.69 18.00 -23.01
N ALA A 465 -2.71 17.23 -23.41
CA ALA A 465 -1.43 17.73 -23.91
C ALA A 465 -1.13 17.19 -25.32
N SER A 466 -0.64 18.04 -26.22
CA SER A 466 -0.41 17.69 -27.62
C SER A 466 0.62 18.60 -28.28
N ALA A 467 1.14 18.17 -29.42
CA ALA A 467 1.98 19.01 -30.29
C ALA A 467 1.16 20.07 -31.04
N GLU A 468 -0.10 19.77 -31.34
CA GLU A 468 -1.00 20.64 -32.09
C GLU A 468 -1.95 21.40 -31.17
N ASP A 469 -2.38 22.61 -31.61
CA ASP A 469 -3.33 23.42 -30.89
C ASP A 469 -4.78 22.94 -31.12
N TRP A 470 -5.40 22.46 -30.06
CA TRP A 470 -6.80 22.03 -30.04
C TRP A 470 -7.77 23.12 -29.57
N THR A 471 -7.25 24.25 -29.12
CA THR A 471 -8.05 25.35 -28.57
C THR A 471 -9.13 25.86 -29.56
N PRO A 472 -8.86 26.04 -30.86
CA PRO A 472 -9.89 26.45 -31.81
C PRO A 472 -11.04 25.43 -31.92
N LEU A 473 -10.75 24.14 -31.92
CA LEU A 473 -11.78 23.08 -31.95
C LEU A 473 -12.67 23.10 -30.71
N ILE A 474 -12.13 23.54 -29.58
CA ILE A 474 -12.83 23.58 -28.31
C ILE A 474 -13.67 24.87 -28.18
N THR A 475 -13.15 26.01 -28.62
CA THR A 475 -13.72 27.35 -28.34
C THR A 475 -14.50 27.96 -29.48
N GLU A 476 -14.14 27.65 -30.73
CA GLU A 476 -14.70 28.32 -31.91
C GLU A 476 -15.73 27.45 -32.64
N ARG A 477 -15.67 26.12 -32.43
CA ARG A 477 -16.59 25.19 -33.10
C ARG A 477 -17.90 25.06 -32.35
N THR A 478 -19.01 25.15 -33.06
CA THR A 478 -20.35 24.96 -32.51
C THR A 478 -20.74 23.48 -32.57
N TYR A 479 -21.11 22.92 -31.44
CA TYR A 479 -21.63 21.55 -31.32
C TYR A 479 -23.13 21.60 -30.97
N GLY A 480 -23.90 20.61 -31.43
CA GLY A 480 -25.33 20.53 -31.14
C GLY A 480 -25.60 20.48 -29.64
N ASN A 481 -26.63 21.22 -29.19
CA ASN A 481 -27.01 21.23 -27.77
C ASN A 481 -27.29 19.82 -27.25
N GLY A 482 -26.70 19.49 -26.08
CA GLY A 482 -26.85 18.19 -25.47
C GLY A 482 -26.04 17.05 -26.11
N SER A 483 -25.29 17.34 -27.20
CA SER A 483 -24.36 16.35 -27.75
C SER A 483 -23.22 16.03 -26.77
N TRP A 484 -22.61 14.87 -26.90
CA TRP A 484 -21.46 14.52 -26.06
C TRP A 484 -20.28 15.48 -26.28
N GLN A 485 -20.09 15.99 -27.50
CA GLN A 485 -19.07 16.99 -27.82
C GLN A 485 -19.33 18.30 -27.04
N SER A 486 -20.58 18.80 -27.06
CA SER A 486 -20.97 19.99 -26.31
C SER A 486 -20.70 19.83 -24.81
N GLN A 487 -21.00 18.66 -24.25
CA GLN A 487 -20.74 18.38 -22.83
C GLN A 487 -19.25 18.39 -22.48
N LEU A 488 -18.37 17.88 -23.37
CA LEU A 488 -16.93 17.89 -23.14
C LEU A 488 -16.33 19.29 -23.23
N VAL A 489 -16.71 20.06 -24.26
CA VAL A 489 -16.17 21.44 -24.46
C VAL A 489 -16.67 22.42 -23.40
N GLN A 490 -17.86 22.21 -22.83
CA GLN A 490 -18.37 23.03 -21.72
C GLN A 490 -17.52 22.86 -20.44
N ALA A 491 -16.84 21.74 -20.28
CA ALA A 491 -15.94 21.52 -19.16
C ALA A 491 -14.56 22.20 -19.34
N TRP A 492 -14.27 22.76 -20.52
CA TRP A 492 -12.99 23.43 -20.74
C TRP A 492 -12.79 24.62 -19.82
N CYS A 493 -11.64 24.67 -19.18
CA CYS A 493 -11.25 25.78 -18.32
C CYS A 493 -10.26 26.68 -19.05
N PRO A 494 -10.59 27.97 -19.29
CA PRO A 494 -9.70 28.88 -19.99
C PRO A 494 -8.41 29.13 -19.17
N PRO A 495 -7.26 29.38 -19.85
CA PRO A 495 -5.96 29.52 -19.19
C PRO A 495 -5.88 30.58 -18.10
N ASN A 496 -6.70 31.67 -18.22
CA ASN A 496 -6.75 32.76 -17.24
C ASN A 496 -7.42 32.36 -15.90
N ARG A 497 -8.14 31.24 -15.86
CA ARG A 497 -8.74 30.67 -14.64
C ARG A 497 -7.92 29.54 -14.05
N LEU A 498 -6.90 29.09 -14.75
CA LEU A 498 -6.00 28.04 -14.28
C LEU A 498 -4.84 28.63 -13.48
N PRO A 499 -4.24 27.88 -12.54
CA PRO A 499 -3.04 28.31 -11.85
C PRO A 499 -1.93 28.68 -12.85
N SER A 500 -1.36 29.88 -12.71
CA SER A 500 -0.36 30.41 -13.65
C SER A 500 1.07 30.02 -13.28
N ARG A 501 1.32 29.66 -12.03
CA ARG A 501 2.64 29.31 -11.50
C ARG A 501 2.55 28.00 -10.72
N GLY A 502 3.45 27.06 -11.04
CA GLY A 502 3.61 25.80 -10.35
C GLY A 502 5.06 25.35 -10.40
N GLN A 503 5.46 24.52 -9.48
CA GLN A 503 6.75 23.87 -9.50
C GLN A 503 6.75 22.77 -10.59
N ILE A 504 7.80 22.70 -11.40
CA ILE A 504 8.02 21.59 -12.32
C ILE A 504 8.44 20.36 -11.51
N PHE A 505 7.72 19.27 -11.67
CA PHE A 505 8.04 17.98 -11.04
C PHE A 505 9.06 17.24 -11.90
N THR A 506 10.15 16.80 -11.31
CA THR A 506 11.23 16.05 -11.97
C THR A 506 11.47 14.74 -11.23
N ASP A 507 12.19 13.81 -11.84
CA ASP A 507 12.56 12.56 -11.14
C ASP A 507 13.44 12.81 -9.90
N ASP A 508 14.23 13.88 -9.91
CA ASP A 508 15.11 14.28 -8.80
C ASP A 508 14.33 15.01 -7.69
N LEU A 509 13.34 15.83 -8.06
CA LEU A 509 12.52 16.60 -7.11
C LEU A 509 11.03 16.51 -7.51
N ASN A 510 10.33 15.58 -6.89
CA ASN A 510 8.90 15.37 -7.12
C ASN A 510 8.11 15.42 -5.80
N PRO A 511 7.57 16.58 -5.43
CA PRO A 511 6.81 16.74 -4.20
C PRO A 511 5.34 16.31 -4.32
N VAL A 512 4.94 15.52 -5.32
CA VAL A 512 3.54 15.19 -5.60
C VAL A 512 2.79 14.67 -4.36
N ASP A 513 3.40 13.75 -3.60
CA ASP A 513 2.80 13.22 -2.37
C ASP A 513 2.62 14.30 -1.30
N ALA A 514 3.61 15.20 -1.14
CA ALA A 514 3.54 16.28 -0.18
C ALA A 514 2.47 17.33 -0.57
N VAL A 515 2.32 17.60 -1.86
CA VAL A 515 1.30 18.52 -2.39
C VAL A 515 -0.10 17.95 -2.18
N ILE A 516 -0.31 16.67 -2.50
CA ILE A 516 -1.58 15.96 -2.25
C ILE A 516 -1.91 15.97 -0.75
N ALA A 517 -0.92 15.72 0.08
CA ALA A 517 -1.11 15.70 1.52
C ALA A 517 -1.54 17.07 2.08
N ARG A 518 -0.92 18.18 1.62
CA ARG A 518 -1.34 19.54 2.03
C ARG A 518 -2.79 19.81 1.63
N ALA A 519 -3.17 19.45 0.40
CA ALA A 519 -4.53 19.64 -0.08
C ALA A 519 -5.59 18.84 0.69
N LEU A 520 -5.21 17.76 1.35
CA LEU A 520 -6.11 16.95 2.19
C LEU A 520 -6.15 17.44 3.65
N LEU A 521 -5.17 18.24 4.11
CA LEU A 521 -5.12 18.80 5.46
C LEU A 521 -5.88 20.15 5.56
N GLU A 522 -6.08 20.85 4.46
CA GLU A 522 -6.86 22.08 4.35
C GLU A 522 -8.36 21.79 4.03
#